data_7443b4340031f0c744800e6ebb3adc32
#
_entry.id   7443b4340031f0c744800e6ebb3adc32
#
_cell.length_a   1.000
_cell.length_b   1.000
_cell.length_c   1.000
_cell.angle_alpha   90.00
_cell.angle_beta   90.00
_cell.angle_gamma   90.00
#
_symmetry.space_group_name_H-M   'P 1'
#
loop_
_entity.id
_entity.type
_entity.pdbx_description
1 polymer ?
#
loop_
_entity_poly.entity_id
_entity_poly.type
_entity_poly.pdbx_seq_one_letter_code
_entity_poly.pdbx_strand_id
1 'polypeptide(L)'
;MKCILCQFSLSLFLVLSVNFSFAQVRVKPRVIVATDGEIDDQSSMVRFLMYASDYDVAGIVQVNGVQKDGHSKDHWVEKLIAKYDECLPNLRKHRPDYPDAANLLSVLTVGNENRDDLKKLPPLLSDSRGAQLIMKTLLDDDLRPVHILAWGGANTQANALWQIKKHYSAEDWKRATAKARLYCIWYQDGGGKWIEDNLPEIKIYESGAPEHDAGWRYVWDYMSVDHYWKDRLSKNPPEIQTIMDKPWLSDHIKSGHGPLAAAYPQAYTSEGDSPSFMPLIDNGLGQDFDYTLGGWGGRPVYKIGNHMQDGDDMIDGMPNSHYTFYRWLPAIQNDWSARADWCVADVYSKANHQPVAAVKGKLISNVRSGEKVLLDASLSTDPDNNKLSYNWWHYYEADNATTILVIKKDKTGKKASFIVPNEPGKQLQVILEVTDNGTPKLTSYQRIIFNINAK
;
A
#
# COMPACT_ATOMS: atom_id res chain seq x y z
N MET A 1 30.79 72.13 36.71
CA MET A 1 31.09 70.76 36.28
C MET A 1 29.99 69.86 36.77
N LYS A 2 29.05 69.50 35.89
CA LYS A 2 28.00 68.49 36.17
C LYS A 2 28.18 67.32 35.21
N CYS A 3 28.44 66.15 35.75
CA CYS A 3 28.64 64.90 35.05
C CYS A 3 27.23 64.28 34.68
N ILE A 4 26.96 64.07 33.43
CA ILE A 4 25.76 63.41 32.98
C ILE A 4 26.08 61.92 32.74
N LEU A 5 25.50 61.03 33.58
CA LEU A 5 25.53 59.60 33.36
C LEU A 5 24.50 59.20 32.26
N CYS A 6 25.00 58.73 31.19
CA CYS A 6 24.17 58.04 30.17
C CYS A 6 23.91 56.59 30.62
N GLN A 7 22.65 56.25 30.94
CA GLN A 7 22.22 54.87 31.13
C GLN A 7 21.89 54.27 29.74
N PHE A 8 22.63 53.24 29.30
CA PHE A 8 22.31 52.40 28.17
C PHE A 8 21.37 51.29 28.64
N SER A 9 20.09 51.37 28.23
CA SER A 9 19.16 50.28 28.40
C SER A 9 19.37 49.26 27.26
N LEU A 10 19.84 48.07 27.59
CA LEU A 10 20.01 46.96 26.68
C LEU A 10 18.65 46.20 26.56
N SER A 11 17.88 46.49 25.54
CA SER A 11 16.66 45.76 25.24
C SER A 11 17.00 44.42 24.60
N LEU A 12 16.81 43.34 25.35
CA LEU A 12 16.97 41.96 24.89
C LEU A 12 15.76 41.59 24.02
N PHE A 13 15.89 41.63 22.71
CA PHE A 13 14.91 41.08 21.79
C PHE A 13 14.96 39.54 21.81
N LEU A 14 14.01 38.94 22.50
CA LEU A 14 13.77 37.47 22.42
C LEU A 14 13.16 37.17 21.07
N VAL A 15 13.97 36.74 20.11
CA VAL A 15 13.46 36.18 18.81
C VAL A 15 12.90 34.78 19.10
N LEU A 16 11.61 34.70 19.29
CA LEU A 16 10.89 33.44 19.25
C LEU A 16 10.94 32.94 17.80
N SER A 17 11.86 32.04 17.53
CA SER A 17 11.86 31.24 16.30
C SER A 17 10.65 30.28 16.36
N VAL A 18 9.52 30.69 15.77
CA VAL A 18 8.40 29.80 15.50
C VAL A 18 8.87 28.84 14.39
N ASN A 19 9.29 27.65 14.77
CA ASN A 19 9.51 26.58 13.83
C ASN A 19 8.15 26.15 13.29
N PHE A 20 7.76 26.71 12.15
CA PHE A 20 6.69 26.12 11.34
C PHE A 20 7.22 24.77 10.84
N SER A 21 6.83 23.69 11.46
CA SER A 21 6.85 22.38 10.83
C SER A 21 5.90 22.47 9.64
N PHE A 22 6.45 22.74 8.46
CA PHE A 22 5.68 22.49 7.24
C PHE A 22 5.42 20.98 7.24
N ALA A 23 4.17 20.60 7.39
CA ALA A 23 3.74 19.25 7.04
C ALA A 23 4.26 19.01 5.61
N GLN A 24 5.16 18.06 5.44
CA GLN A 24 5.68 17.71 4.13
C GLN A 24 4.46 17.33 3.29
N VAL A 25 4.21 18.08 2.21
CA VAL A 25 3.09 17.76 1.31
C VAL A 25 3.32 16.35 0.82
N ARG A 26 2.45 15.45 1.23
CA ARG A 26 2.54 14.05 0.89
C ARG A 26 2.33 13.89 -0.61
N VAL A 27 3.29 13.27 -1.28
CA VAL A 27 3.16 12.90 -2.69
C VAL A 27 2.36 11.59 -2.74
N LYS A 28 1.09 11.68 -3.19
CA LYS A 28 0.25 10.49 -3.36
C LYS A 28 0.74 9.62 -4.52
N PRO A 29 0.75 8.28 -4.39
CA PRO A 29 1.03 7.39 -5.51
C PRO A 29 -0.06 7.51 -6.58
N ARG A 30 0.33 7.53 -7.85
CA ARG A 30 -0.59 7.50 -8.98
C ARG A 30 -1.01 6.07 -9.26
N VAL A 31 -2.31 5.80 -9.26
CA VAL A 31 -2.85 4.44 -9.34
C VAL A 31 -3.83 4.32 -10.50
N ILE A 32 -3.66 3.27 -11.31
CA ILE A 32 -4.66 2.78 -12.26
C ILE A 32 -5.08 1.39 -11.80
N VAL A 33 -6.37 1.20 -11.52
CA VAL A 33 -6.95 -0.11 -11.21
C VAL A 33 -7.55 -0.69 -12.47
N ALA A 34 -7.17 -1.93 -12.83
CA ALA A 34 -7.78 -2.67 -13.93
C ALA A 34 -8.54 -3.89 -13.35
N THR A 35 -9.86 -3.84 -13.43
CA THR A 35 -10.79 -4.70 -12.67
C THR A 35 -11.76 -5.43 -13.58
N ASP A 36 -12.05 -6.71 -13.30
CA ASP A 36 -13.00 -7.49 -14.08
C ASP A 36 -14.41 -7.59 -13.47
N GLY A 37 -14.56 -7.13 -12.22
CA GLY A 37 -15.84 -7.04 -11.54
C GLY A 37 -16.34 -8.35 -10.95
N GLU A 38 -15.47 -9.32 -10.73
CA GLU A 38 -15.79 -10.49 -9.92
C GLU A 38 -16.08 -10.10 -8.45
N ILE A 39 -16.45 -11.05 -7.62
CA ILE A 39 -16.88 -10.77 -6.24
C ILE A 39 -15.75 -10.17 -5.40
N ASP A 40 -14.53 -10.64 -5.59
CA ASP A 40 -13.35 -10.13 -4.91
C ASP A 40 -12.98 -8.72 -5.37
N ASP A 41 -13.11 -8.40 -6.66
CA ASP A 41 -13.01 -7.05 -7.20
C ASP A 41 -14.00 -6.09 -6.54
N GLN A 42 -15.27 -6.50 -6.45
CA GLN A 42 -16.30 -5.67 -5.83
C GLN A 42 -16.02 -5.41 -4.35
N SER A 43 -15.53 -6.41 -3.64
CA SER A 43 -15.13 -6.29 -2.24
C SER A 43 -13.89 -5.40 -2.08
N SER A 44 -12.88 -5.63 -2.91
CA SER A 44 -11.64 -4.84 -2.95
C SER A 44 -11.91 -3.40 -3.33
N MET A 45 -12.87 -3.12 -4.24
CA MET A 45 -13.27 -1.77 -4.62
C MET A 45 -13.93 -1.01 -3.47
N VAL A 46 -14.74 -1.67 -2.63
CA VAL A 46 -15.30 -1.05 -1.43
C VAL A 46 -14.18 -0.58 -0.50
N ARG A 47 -13.20 -1.42 -0.24
CA ARG A 47 -12.04 -1.03 0.57
C ARG A 47 -11.22 0.06 -0.12
N PHE A 48 -10.91 -0.08 -1.41
CA PHE A 48 -10.14 0.90 -2.18
C PHE A 48 -10.76 2.31 -2.11
N LEU A 49 -12.08 2.41 -2.23
CA LEU A 49 -12.79 3.70 -2.13
C LEU A 49 -12.69 4.31 -0.72
N MET A 50 -12.69 3.50 0.34
CA MET A 50 -12.43 3.99 1.71
C MET A 50 -10.99 4.49 1.89
N TYR A 51 -10.07 4.06 1.06
CA TYR A 51 -8.66 4.48 1.04
C TYR A 51 -8.36 5.49 -0.09
N ALA A 52 -9.36 5.98 -0.81
CA ALA A 52 -9.16 6.86 -1.97
C ALA A 52 -8.39 8.16 -1.65
N SER A 53 -8.40 8.61 -0.39
CA SER A 53 -7.57 9.74 0.06
C SER A 53 -6.07 9.43 0.08
N ASP A 54 -5.67 8.15 0.02
CA ASP A 54 -4.26 7.75 0.01
C ASP A 54 -3.64 7.79 -1.39
N TYR A 55 -4.45 7.88 -2.45
CA TYR A 55 -4.02 7.75 -3.84
C TYR A 55 -4.36 8.98 -4.68
N ASP A 56 -3.62 9.14 -5.77
CA ASP A 56 -3.97 9.91 -6.95
C ASP A 56 -4.53 8.91 -7.98
N VAL A 57 -5.86 8.75 -7.99
CA VAL A 57 -6.54 7.77 -8.85
C VAL A 57 -6.54 8.27 -10.28
N ALA A 58 -5.58 7.79 -11.06
CA ALA A 58 -5.38 8.17 -12.46
C ALA A 58 -6.26 7.37 -13.44
N GLY A 59 -6.84 6.25 -12.98
CA GLY A 59 -7.73 5.44 -13.81
C GLY A 59 -8.43 4.31 -13.07
N ILE A 60 -9.66 4.00 -13.51
CA ILE A 60 -10.38 2.76 -13.20
C ILE A 60 -10.78 2.16 -14.53
N VAL A 61 -10.19 1.03 -14.89
CA VAL A 61 -10.32 0.39 -16.20
C VAL A 61 -11.01 -0.95 -16.04
N GLN A 62 -12.19 -1.11 -16.60
CA GLN A 62 -12.92 -2.37 -16.56
C GLN A 62 -12.38 -3.30 -17.66
N VAL A 63 -12.02 -4.53 -17.28
CA VAL A 63 -11.35 -5.53 -18.14
C VAL A 63 -12.02 -6.89 -18.01
N ASN A 64 -11.56 -7.88 -18.77
CA ASN A 64 -11.99 -9.27 -18.65
C ASN A 64 -11.29 -9.97 -17.48
N GLY A 65 -11.92 -11.03 -16.98
CA GLY A 65 -11.32 -12.00 -16.07
C GLY A 65 -11.24 -13.39 -16.67
N VAL A 66 -10.58 -14.31 -15.97
CA VAL A 66 -10.43 -15.70 -16.42
C VAL A 66 -11.76 -16.46 -16.42
N GLN A 67 -12.67 -16.11 -15.53
CA GLN A 67 -13.94 -16.83 -15.35
C GLN A 67 -15.03 -16.37 -16.33
N LYS A 68 -15.06 -15.10 -16.71
CA LYS A 68 -16.13 -14.50 -17.50
C LYS A 68 -15.70 -13.20 -18.19
N ASP A 69 -16.58 -12.70 -19.07
CA ASP A 69 -16.43 -11.35 -19.63
C ASP A 69 -16.48 -10.29 -18.53
N GLY A 70 -15.91 -9.14 -18.80
CA GLY A 70 -15.99 -7.99 -17.91
C GLY A 70 -17.42 -7.50 -17.70
N HIS A 71 -17.63 -6.75 -16.63
CA HIS A 71 -18.94 -6.39 -16.07
C HIS A 71 -19.32 -4.92 -16.21
N SER A 72 -18.71 -4.16 -17.14
CA SER A 72 -19.00 -2.72 -17.29
C SER A 72 -20.48 -2.42 -17.51
N LYS A 73 -21.20 -3.29 -18.21
CA LYS A 73 -22.64 -3.17 -18.50
C LYS A 73 -23.51 -3.18 -17.25
N ASP A 74 -23.02 -3.72 -16.15
CA ASP A 74 -23.76 -3.77 -14.88
C ASP A 74 -23.65 -2.47 -14.09
N HIS A 75 -22.80 -1.54 -14.54
CA HIS A 75 -22.53 -0.27 -13.87
C HIS A 75 -22.17 -0.43 -12.39
N TRP A 76 -21.46 -1.48 -12.07
CA TRP A 76 -21.18 -1.85 -10.68
C TRP A 76 -20.19 -0.87 -10.02
N VAL A 77 -19.19 -0.38 -10.76
CA VAL A 77 -18.25 0.64 -10.27
C VAL A 77 -18.97 1.95 -9.99
N GLU A 78 -19.80 2.41 -10.93
CA GLU A 78 -20.61 3.63 -10.79
C GLU A 78 -21.54 3.55 -9.57
N LYS A 79 -22.15 2.38 -9.34
CA LYS A 79 -23.00 2.14 -8.15
C LYS A 79 -22.20 2.22 -6.84
N LEU A 80 -20.98 1.71 -6.81
CA LEU A 80 -20.11 1.83 -5.62
C LEU A 80 -19.61 3.26 -5.42
N ILE A 81 -19.24 3.97 -6.50
CA ILE A 81 -18.87 5.39 -6.43
C ILE A 81 -20.05 6.24 -5.94
N ALA A 82 -21.29 5.94 -6.34
CA ALA A 82 -22.46 6.63 -5.79
C ALA A 82 -22.63 6.43 -4.28
N LYS A 83 -22.38 5.19 -3.78
CA LYS A 83 -22.38 4.91 -2.33
C LYS A 83 -21.22 5.58 -1.59
N TYR A 84 -20.08 5.68 -2.23
CA TYR A 84 -18.95 6.45 -1.72
C TYR A 84 -19.31 7.94 -1.59
N ASP A 85 -19.99 8.52 -2.59
CA ASP A 85 -20.42 9.92 -2.57
C ASP A 85 -21.36 10.23 -1.40
N GLU A 86 -22.25 9.28 -1.04
CA GLU A 86 -23.09 9.40 0.14
C GLU A 86 -22.28 9.45 1.46
N CYS A 87 -21.13 8.77 1.52
CA CYS A 87 -20.22 8.77 2.68
C CYS A 87 -19.24 9.97 2.66
N LEU A 88 -18.99 10.56 1.51
CA LEU A 88 -17.94 11.54 1.28
C LEU A 88 -17.97 12.77 2.22
N PRO A 89 -19.16 13.35 2.56
CA PRO A 89 -19.23 14.46 3.50
C PRO A 89 -18.65 14.13 4.89
N ASN A 90 -18.82 12.89 5.36
CA ASN A 90 -18.24 12.41 6.62
C ASN A 90 -16.76 12.08 6.46
N LEU A 91 -16.38 11.29 5.46
CA LEU A 91 -14.99 10.96 5.16
C LEU A 91 -14.08 12.20 5.15
N ARG A 92 -14.56 13.31 4.57
CA ARG A 92 -13.84 14.59 4.51
C ARG A 92 -13.73 15.33 5.85
N LYS A 93 -14.51 14.97 6.86
CA LYS A 93 -14.31 15.47 8.24
C LYS A 93 -13.04 14.87 8.86
N HIS A 94 -12.69 13.66 8.46
CA HIS A 94 -11.52 12.94 8.97
C HIS A 94 -10.28 13.17 8.10
N ARG A 95 -10.47 13.22 6.76
CA ARG A 95 -9.41 13.53 5.79
C ARG A 95 -9.98 14.37 4.65
N PRO A 96 -9.63 15.66 4.56
CA PRO A 96 -10.23 16.58 3.58
C PRO A 96 -9.85 16.29 2.13
N ASP A 97 -8.83 15.47 1.90
CA ASP A 97 -8.24 15.15 0.61
C ASP A 97 -8.85 13.93 -0.10
N TYR A 98 -10.00 13.42 0.37
CA TYR A 98 -10.80 12.45 -0.38
C TYR A 98 -11.27 13.05 -1.72
N PRO A 99 -11.07 12.33 -2.87
CA PRO A 99 -11.48 12.83 -4.18
C PRO A 99 -12.99 12.97 -4.30
N ASP A 100 -13.44 13.87 -5.17
CA ASP A 100 -14.85 13.94 -5.54
C ASP A 100 -15.27 12.71 -6.33
N ALA A 101 -16.51 12.24 -6.14
CA ALA A 101 -17.07 11.13 -6.93
C ALA A 101 -17.03 11.42 -8.43
N ALA A 102 -17.28 12.67 -8.82
CA ALA A 102 -17.17 13.11 -10.21
C ALA A 102 -15.77 12.92 -10.80
N ASN A 103 -14.71 13.13 -10.00
CA ASN A 103 -13.34 12.89 -10.43
C ASN A 103 -13.09 11.40 -10.67
N LEU A 104 -13.55 10.53 -9.78
CA LEU A 104 -13.45 9.07 -9.95
C LEU A 104 -14.21 8.58 -11.19
N LEU A 105 -15.41 9.10 -11.43
CA LEU A 105 -16.20 8.80 -12.62
C LEU A 105 -15.52 9.30 -13.91
N SER A 106 -14.82 10.42 -13.85
CA SER A 106 -14.15 11.01 -15.04
C SER A 106 -12.97 10.16 -15.55
N VAL A 107 -12.40 9.32 -14.69
CA VAL A 107 -11.29 8.41 -15.02
C VAL A 107 -11.73 6.95 -15.12
N LEU A 108 -13.04 6.68 -15.01
CA LEU A 108 -13.61 5.36 -15.24
C LEU A 108 -13.75 5.11 -16.74
N THR A 109 -13.26 3.97 -17.21
CA THR A 109 -13.32 3.61 -18.63
C THR A 109 -13.32 2.09 -18.81
N VAL A 110 -13.44 1.66 -20.07
CA VAL A 110 -13.47 0.24 -20.45
C VAL A 110 -12.24 -0.09 -21.27
N GLY A 111 -11.56 -1.15 -20.88
CA GLY A 111 -10.45 -1.77 -21.57
C GLY A 111 -10.91 -2.96 -22.42
N ASN A 112 -10.15 -4.04 -22.40
CA ASN A 112 -10.54 -5.30 -23.03
C ASN A 112 -11.41 -6.11 -22.04
N GLU A 113 -12.68 -6.24 -22.34
CA GLU A 113 -13.63 -7.01 -21.51
C GLU A 113 -13.99 -8.37 -22.12
N ASN A 114 -13.53 -8.69 -23.35
CA ASN A 114 -13.94 -9.89 -24.04
C ASN A 114 -13.09 -11.07 -23.60
N ARG A 115 -13.71 -12.08 -23.00
CA ARG A 115 -13.05 -13.34 -22.63
C ARG A 115 -12.46 -14.10 -23.80
N ASP A 116 -13.03 -13.98 -25.01
CA ASP A 116 -12.47 -14.59 -26.22
C ASP A 116 -11.08 -14.04 -26.58
N ASP A 117 -10.68 -12.93 -25.95
CA ASP A 117 -9.37 -12.31 -26.13
C ASP A 117 -8.32 -12.77 -25.11
N LEU A 118 -8.65 -13.68 -24.17
CA LEU A 118 -7.73 -14.17 -23.14
C LEU A 118 -6.38 -14.66 -23.70
N LYS A 119 -6.41 -15.30 -24.87
CA LYS A 119 -5.21 -15.83 -25.54
C LYS A 119 -4.67 -14.92 -26.64
N LYS A 120 -5.35 -13.83 -26.96
CA LYS A 120 -4.86 -12.86 -27.93
C LYS A 120 -3.77 -12.02 -27.31
N LEU A 121 -2.74 -11.73 -28.07
CA LEU A 121 -1.58 -10.95 -27.67
C LEU A 121 -1.40 -9.78 -28.65
N PRO A 122 -0.71 -8.68 -28.27
CA PRO A 122 -0.36 -7.66 -29.23
C PRO A 122 0.39 -8.26 -30.45
N PRO A 123 0.11 -7.86 -31.70
CA PRO A 123 -0.78 -6.78 -32.12
C PRO A 123 -2.25 -7.16 -32.38
N LEU A 124 -2.70 -8.36 -31.99
CA LEU A 124 -4.04 -8.87 -32.31
C LEU A 124 -5.15 -8.30 -31.43
N LEU A 125 -4.78 -7.59 -30.33
CA LEU A 125 -5.72 -6.96 -29.45
C LEU A 125 -6.24 -5.65 -30.06
N SER A 126 -7.55 -5.43 -29.96
CA SER A 126 -8.17 -4.18 -30.36
C SER A 126 -7.73 -3.05 -29.45
N ASP A 127 -7.59 -1.85 -30.00
CA ASP A 127 -7.42 -0.65 -29.20
C ASP A 127 -8.68 -0.40 -28.35
N SER A 128 -8.47 0.13 -27.15
CA SER A 128 -9.54 0.41 -26.20
C SER A 128 -9.31 1.75 -25.49
N ARG A 129 -10.41 2.35 -25.00
CA ARG A 129 -10.29 3.58 -24.18
C ARG A 129 -9.43 3.37 -22.94
N GLY A 130 -9.46 2.16 -22.37
CA GLY A 130 -8.58 1.79 -21.24
C GLY A 130 -7.11 1.79 -21.63
N ALA A 131 -6.75 1.20 -22.78
CA ALA A 131 -5.37 1.25 -23.28
C ALA A 131 -4.93 2.70 -23.55
N GLN A 132 -5.78 3.52 -24.14
CA GLN A 132 -5.50 4.95 -24.41
C GLN A 132 -5.30 5.73 -23.11
N LEU A 133 -6.09 5.49 -22.05
CA LEU A 133 -5.92 6.11 -20.74
C LEU A 133 -4.57 5.73 -20.13
N ILE A 134 -4.19 4.45 -20.17
CA ILE A 134 -2.89 3.99 -19.68
C ILE A 134 -1.75 4.67 -20.45
N MET A 135 -1.82 4.69 -21.78
CA MET A 135 -0.83 5.35 -22.63
C MET A 135 -0.69 6.84 -22.29
N LYS A 136 -1.82 7.57 -22.22
CA LYS A 136 -1.85 8.98 -21.86
C LYS A 136 -1.19 9.23 -20.49
N THR A 137 -1.46 8.41 -19.50
CA THR A 137 -0.92 8.54 -18.15
C THR A 137 0.59 8.24 -18.09
N LEU A 138 1.05 7.25 -18.87
CA LEU A 138 2.46 6.92 -18.93
C LEU A 138 3.28 7.95 -19.72
N LEU A 139 2.67 8.64 -20.68
CA LEU A 139 3.32 9.62 -21.56
C LEU A 139 3.19 11.07 -21.10
N ASP A 140 2.40 11.37 -20.05
CA ASP A 140 2.28 12.71 -19.52
C ASP A 140 3.58 13.25 -18.89
N ASP A 141 3.59 14.53 -18.51
CA ASP A 141 4.78 15.21 -17.97
C ASP A 141 5.00 14.95 -16.47
N ASP A 142 4.05 14.28 -15.78
CA ASP A 142 4.21 13.88 -14.39
C ASP A 142 5.19 12.71 -14.28
N LEU A 143 6.34 12.94 -13.62
CA LEU A 143 7.41 11.96 -13.51
C LEU A 143 7.19 10.90 -12.41
N ARG A 144 6.15 11.05 -11.59
CA ARG A 144 5.83 10.05 -10.55
C ARG A 144 5.57 8.69 -11.18
N PRO A 145 5.96 7.59 -10.50
CA PRO A 145 5.55 6.25 -10.91
C PRO A 145 4.03 6.12 -11.04
N VAL A 146 3.60 5.29 -11.97
CA VAL A 146 2.20 4.90 -12.17
C VAL A 146 2.07 3.42 -11.79
N HIS A 147 1.33 3.16 -10.72
CA HIS A 147 1.05 1.82 -10.25
C HIS A 147 -0.19 1.30 -10.97
N ILE A 148 0.00 0.34 -11.84
CA ILE A 148 -1.06 -0.28 -12.64
C ILE A 148 -1.39 -1.62 -12.00
N LEU A 149 -2.55 -1.71 -11.36
CA LEU A 149 -2.99 -2.83 -10.55
C LEU A 149 -3.95 -3.67 -11.40
N ALA A 150 -3.49 -4.82 -11.87
CA ALA A 150 -4.30 -5.75 -12.63
C ALA A 150 -4.98 -6.73 -11.67
N TRP A 151 -6.26 -6.48 -11.39
CA TRP A 151 -7.14 -7.35 -10.62
C TRP A 151 -7.72 -8.45 -11.51
N GLY A 152 -8.01 -8.12 -12.76
CA GLY A 152 -8.35 -9.06 -13.83
C GLY A 152 -7.22 -9.26 -14.83
N GLY A 153 -7.58 -9.44 -16.10
CA GLY A 153 -6.64 -9.62 -17.20
C GLY A 153 -5.73 -8.42 -17.45
N ALA A 154 -4.52 -8.67 -17.94
CA ALA A 154 -3.50 -7.67 -18.25
C ALA A 154 -3.38 -7.35 -19.76
N ASN A 155 -4.28 -7.86 -20.61
CA ASN A 155 -4.26 -7.63 -22.05
C ASN A 155 -4.36 -6.15 -22.43
N THR A 156 -5.15 -5.36 -21.69
CA THR A 156 -5.28 -3.92 -21.92
C THR A 156 -3.95 -3.19 -21.67
N GLN A 157 -3.24 -3.57 -20.60
CA GLN A 157 -1.93 -3.05 -20.23
C GLN A 157 -0.87 -3.45 -21.26
N ALA A 158 -0.88 -4.73 -21.68
CA ALA A 158 0.02 -5.23 -22.71
C ALA A 158 -0.18 -4.49 -24.05
N ASN A 159 -1.41 -4.23 -24.45
CA ASN A 159 -1.73 -3.47 -25.64
C ASN A 159 -1.22 -2.02 -25.54
N ALA A 160 -1.48 -1.35 -24.43
CA ALA A 160 -1.00 0.03 -24.21
C ALA A 160 0.53 0.12 -24.31
N LEU A 161 1.25 -0.76 -23.63
CA LEU A 161 2.73 -0.78 -23.66
C LEU A 161 3.28 -1.14 -25.04
N TRP A 162 2.65 -2.11 -25.72
CA TRP A 162 3.01 -2.45 -27.09
C TRP A 162 2.83 -1.27 -28.04
N GLN A 163 1.72 -0.55 -27.97
CA GLN A 163 1.46 0.63 -28.79
C GLN A 163 2.49 1.72 -28.56
N ILE A 164 2.85 2.01 -27.30
CA ILE A 164 3.89 2.98 -26.99
C ILE A 164 5.22 2.54 -27.63
N LYS A 165 5.65 1.30 -27.40
CA LYS A 165 6.92 0.77 -27.93
C LYS A 165 6.96 0.79 -29.46
N LYS A 166 5.82 0.55 -30.13
CA LYS A 166 5.72 0.42 -31.59
C LYS A 166 5.57 1.75 -32.31
N HIS A 167 4.85 2.71 -31.74
CA HIS A 167 4.36 3.88 -32.47
C HIS A 167 4.93 5.22 -31.95
N TYR A 168 5.60 5.24 -30.80
CA TYR A 168 6.17 6.43 -30.20
C TYR A 168 7.69 6.42 -30.28
N SER A 169 8.33 7.53 -29.90
CA SER A 169 9.77 7.66 -29.91
C SER A 169 10.45 6.78 -28.86
N ALA A 170 11.76 6.50 -29.06
CA ALA A 170 12.56 5.79 -28.05
C ALA A 170 12.61 6.56 -26.71
N GLU A 171 12.53 7.89 -26.74
CA GLU A 171 12.47 8.73 -25.54
C GLU A 171 11.16 8.57 -24.81
N ASP A 172 10.03 8.56 -25.52
CA ASP A 172 8.71 8.30 -24.95
C ASP A 172 8.64 6.90 -24.32
N TRP A 173 9.20 5.90 -25.01
CA TRP A 173 9.30 4.55 -24.46
C TRP A 173 10.12 4.54 -23.15
N LYS A 174 11.28 5.19 -23.13
CA LYS A 174 12.11 5.30 -21.94
C LYS A 174 11.37 6.01 -20.80
N ARG A 175 10.60 7.06 -21.10
CA ARG A 175 9.78 7.77 -20.11
C ARG A 175 8.68 6.88 -19.56
N ALA A 176 7.95 6.18 -20.42
CA ALA A 176 6.89 5.26 -20.03
C ALA A 176 7.39 4.12 -19.13
N THR A 177 8.51 3.47 -19.50
CA THR A 177 9.10 2.37 -18.72
C THR A 177 9.66 2.83 -17.38
N ALA A 178 10.18 4.05 -17.29
CA ALA A 178 10.63 4.63 -16.04
C ALA A 178 9.48 4.81 -15.03
N LYS A 179 8.25 5.05 -15.52
CA LYS A 179 7.06 5.27 -14.68
C LYS A 179 6.28 4.00 -14.39
N ALA A 180 6.18 3.07 -15.32
CA ALA A 180 5.32 1.90 -15.21
C ALA A 180 5.74 0.95 -14.06
N ARG A 181 4.77 0.61 -13.21
CA ARG A 181 4.88 -0.38 -12.13
C ARG A 181 3.64 -1.26 -12.20
N LEU A 182 3.77 -2.49 -12.68
CA LEU A 182 2.65 -3.41 -12.80
C LEU A 182 2.59 -4.35 -11.61
N TYR A 183 1.42 -4.44 -10.99
CA TYR A 183 1.08 -5.44 -10.00
C TYR A 183 -0.05 -6.29 -10.56
N CYS A 184 0.20 -7.57 -10.79
CA CYS A 184 -0.80 -8.51 -11.30
C CYS A 184 -1.21 -9.48 -10.18
N ILE A 185 -2.52 -9.50 -9.89
CA ILE A 185 -3.11 -10.57 -9.10
C ILE A 185 -3.28 -11.74 -10.06
N TRP A 186 -2.27 -12.57 -10.11
CA TRP A 186 -2.14 -13.66 -11.06
C TRP A 186 -2.16 -13.20 -12.54
N TYR A 187 -1.68 -14.03 -13.45
CA TYR A 187 -1.84 -13.81 -14.90
C TYR A 187 -3.14 -14.43 -15.38
N GLN A 188 -4.23 -13.68 -15.32
CA GLN A 188 -5.55 -14.16 -15.69
C GLN A 188 -5.76 -14.29 -17.22
N ASP A 189 -4.91 -13.63 -18.00
CA ASP A 189 -4.85 -13.73 -19.46
C ASP A 189 -3.41 -13.78 -19.97
N GLY A 190 -3.21 -13.72 -21.30
CA GLY A 190 -1.89 -13.74 -21.91
C GLY A 190 -1.05 -12.47 -21.70
N GLY A 191 -1.66 -11.37 -21.30
CA GLY A 191 -1.01 -10.04 -21.31
C GLY A 191 0.12 -9.92 -20.31
N GLY A 192 -0.06 -10.38 -19.07
CA GLY A 192 0.97 -10.32 -18.03
C GLY A 192 2.24 -11.08 -18.44
N LYS A 193 2.07 -12.34 -18.86
CA LYS A 193 3.19 -13.16 -19.34
C LYS A 193 3.86 -12.57 -20.59
N TRP A 194 3.07 -12.01 -21.50
CA TRP A 194 3.63 -11.36 -22.68
C TRP A 194 4.49 -10.14 -22.32
N ILE A 195 4.06 -9.33 -21.35
CA ILE A 195 4.84 -8.19 -20.84
C ILE A 195 6.16 -8.69 -20.26
N GLU A 196 6.12 -9.70 -19.40
CA GLU A 196 7.31 -10.32 -18.81
C GLU A 196 8.32 -10.76 -19.86
N ASP A 197 7.85 -11.48 -20.91
CA ASP A 197 8.71 -12.07 -21.92
C ASP A 197 9.25 -11.07 -22.97
N ASN A 198 8.51 -9.99 -23.23
CA ASN A 198 8.81 -9.09 -24.34
C ASN A 198 9.22 -7.68 -23.97
N LEU A 199 9.01 -7.30 -22.71
CA LEU A 199 9.26 -5.96 -22.18
C LEU A 199 10.08 -6.00 -20.87
N PRO A 200 11.34 -6.48 -20.93
CA PRO A 200 12.16 -6.68 -19.72
C PRO A 200 12.48 -5.37 -18.98
N GLU A 201 12.22 -4.22 -19.60
CA GLU A 201 12.37 -2.90 -18.96
C GLU A 201 11.25 -2.60 -17.96
N ILE A 202 10.11 -3.27 -18.09
CA ILE A 202 8.94 -3.05 -17.23
C ILE A 202 9.13 -3.75 -15.89
N LYS A 203 8.91 -3.02 -14.80
CA LYS A 203 8.80 -3.65 -13.47
C LYS A 203 7.42 -4.28 -13.34
N ILE A 204 7.40 -5.60 -13.21
CA ILE A 204 6.18 -6.37 -13.05
C ILE A 204 6.27 -7.31 -11.85
N TYR A 205 5.22 -7.30 -11.04
CA TYR A 205 5.05 -8.22 -9.94
C TYR A 205 3.84 -9.12 -10.23
N GLU A 206 4.07 -10.42 -10.25
CA GLU A 206 3.04 -11.45 -10.30
C GLU A 206 2.85 -12.03 -8.89
N SER A 207 1.73 -11.69 -8.25
CA SER A 207 1.31 -12.37 -7.03
C SER A 207 0.59 -13.65 -7.43
N GLY A 208 1.14 -14.77 -7.01
CA GLY A 208 0.53 -16.06 -7.28
C GLY A 208 1.13 -16.85 -8.41
N ALA A 209 2.43 -16.76 -8.65
CA ALA A 209 3.11 -17.55 -9.67
C ALA A 209 2.88 -19.08 -9.50
N PRO A 210 2.44 -19.77 -10.56
CA PRO A 210 2.07 -21.20 -10.49
C PRO A 210 3.23 -22.15 -10.14
N GLU A 211 4.45 -21.70 -10.15
CA GLU A 211 5.65 -22.50 -9.86
C GLU A 211 5.78 -22.93 -8.40
N HIS A 212 4.98 -22.35 -7.51
CA HIS A 212 4.87 -22.82 -6.13
C HIS A 212 3.84 -23.95 -6.06
N ASP A 213 4.32 -25.15 -6.29
CA ASP A 213 3.65 -26.43 -6.54
C ASP A 213 2.75 -26.97 -5.41
N ALA A 214 2.27 -26.15 -4.52
CA ALA A 214 1.42 -26.58 -3.43
C ALA A 214 0.04 -25.91 -3.41
N GLY A 215 -0.48 -25.55 -4.57
CA GLY A 215 -1.84 -25.05 -4.78
C GLY A 215 -2.12 -23.75 -3.99
N TRP A 216 -2.34 -22.66 -4.70
CA TRP A 216 -2.93 -21.42 -4.20
C TRP A 216 -2.26 -20.87 -2.91
N ARG A 217 -1.00 -20.48 -2.97
CA ARG A 217 -0.27 -19.81 -1.88
C ARG A 217 -0.10 -18.33 -2.19
N TYR A 218 -1.19 -17.60 -2.30
CA TYR A 218 -1.15 -16.22 -2.72
C TYR A 218 -1.31 -15.29 -1.52
N VAL A 219 -0.59 -14.18 -1.52
CA VAL A 219 -0.79 -13.12 -0.55
C VAL A 219 -2.26 -12.71 -0.49
N TRP A 220 -2.95 -12.72 -1.61
CA TRP A 220 -4.37 -12.38 -1.71
C TRP A 220 -5.34 -13.43 -1.11
N ASP A 221 -4.96 -14.67 -0.94
CA ASP A 221 -5.78 -15.71 -0.27
C ASP A 221 -6.14 -15.32 1.18
N TYR A 222 -5.34 -14.47 1.82
CA TYR A 222 -5.51 -14.08 3.21
C TYR A 222 -6.56 -13.03 3.47
N MET A 223 -6.99 -12.32 2.45
CA MET A 223 -8.10 -11.40 2.55
C MET A 223 -9.45 -12.08 2.33
N SER A 224 -9.47 -13.40 2.22
CA SER A 224 -10.66 -14.20 1.92
C SER A 224 -11.30 -14.76 3.16
N VAL A 225 -12.60 -14.59 3.32
CA VAL A 225 -13.34 -14.90 4.54
C VAL A 225 -14.56 -15.76 4.27
N ASP A 226 -14.56 -16.57 3.25
CA ASP A 226 -15.65 -17.51 3.02
C ASP A 226 -15.28 -18.93 3.46
N HIS A 227 -16.31 -19.69 3.89
CA HIS A 227 -16.23 -21.11 4.21
C HIS A 227 -15.70 -22.00 3.08
N TYR A 228 -15.76 -21.54 1.83
CA TYR A 228 -15.21 -22.25 0.68
C TYR A 228 -13.69 -22.48 0.80
N TRP A 229 -12.98 -21.56 1.47
CA TRP A 229 -11.54 -21.64 1.72
C TRP A 229 -11.20 -21.90 3.20
N LYS A 230 -12.17 -22.35 3.98
CA LYS A 230 -12.04 -22.60 5.42
C LYS A 230 -10.83 -23.47 5.79
N ASP A 231 -10.51 -24.45 4.95
CA ASP A 231 -9.34 -25.32 5.16
C ASP A 231 -8.00 -24.59 4.99
N ARG A 232 -7.98 -23.47 4.26
CA ARG A 232 -6.79 -22.62 4.12
C ARG A 232 -6.68 -21.65 5.29
N LEU A 233 -7.78 -21.00 5.65
CA LEU A 233 -7.85 -20.12 6.82
C LEU A 233 -7.56 -20.89 8.12
N SER A 234 -7.92 -22.17 8.22
CA SER A 234 -7.64 -23.00 9.37
C SER A 234 -6.15 -23.21 9.67
N LYS A 235 -5.28 -22.91 8.70
CA LYS A 235 -3.82 -22.94 8.86
C LYS A 235 -3.24 -21.65 9.44
N ASN A 236 -4.04 -20.57 9.50
CA ASN A 236 -3.65 -19.32 10.13
C ASN A 236 -3.76 -19.42 11.65
N PRO A 237 -2.98 -18.64 12.40
CA PRO A 237 -3.18 -18.49 13.83
C PRO A 237 -4.63 -18.10 14.16
N PRO A 238 -5.22 -18.61 15.25
CA PRO A 238 -6.62 -18.36 15.60
C PRO A 238 -7.00 -16.87 15.68
N GLU A 239 -6.09 -16.02 16.15
CA GLU A 239 -6.27 -14.58 16.22
C GLU A 239 -6.40 -13.92 14.83
N ILE A 240 -5.74 -14.49 13.81
CA ILE A 240 -5.87 -14.03 12.42
C ILE A 240 -7.21 -14.51 11.84
N GLN A 241 -7.62 -15.74 12.14
CA GLN A 241 -8.90 -16.27 11.66
C GLN A 241 -10.07 -15.43 12.16
N THR A 242 -10.06 -15.03 13.44
CA THR A 242 -11.14 -14.25 14.06
C THR A 242 -11.34 -12.87 13.44
N ILE A 243 -10.29 -12.18 13.06
CA ILE A 243 -10.40 -10.83 12.45
C ILE A 243 -10.75 -10.86 10.97
N MET A 244 -10.86 -12.04 10.39
CA MET A 244 -11.22 -12.24 8.98
C MET A 244 -12.60 -12.91 8.82
N ASP A 245 -13.21 -13.37 9.87
CA ASP A 245 -14.46 -14.10 9.79
C ASP A 245 -15.70 -13.20 9.56
N LYS A 246 -16.80 -13.83 9.16
CA LYS A 246 -18.06 -13.11 8.86
C LYS A 246 -18.60 -12.29 10.04
N PRO A 247 -18.58 -12.77 11.29
CA PRO A 247 -18.99 -11.97 12.44
C PRO A 247 -18.18 -10.70 12.58
N TRP A 248 -16.84 -10.80 12.51
CA TRP A 248 -15.99 -9.63 12.63
C TRP A 248 -16.25 -8.59 11.52
N LEU A 249 -16.35 -9.05 10.27
CA LEU A 249 -16.66 -8.17 9.13
C LEU A 249 -18.05 -7.55 9.22
N SER A 250 -19.05 -8.33 9.69
CA SER A 250 -20.37 -7.79 9.94
C SER A 250 -20.34 -6.65 10.96
N ASP A 251 -19.66 -6.85 12.07
CA ASP A 251 -19.71 -5.95 13.22
C ASP A 251 -18.81 -4.71 13.04
N HIS A 252 -17.66 -4.87 12.37
CA HIS A 252 -16.65 -3.81 12.28
C HIS A 252 -16.65 -3.07 10.94
N ILE A 253 -17.26 -3.64 9.90
CA ILE A 253 -17.24 -3.05 8.57
C ILE A 253 -18.67 -2.78 8.07
N LYS A 254 -19.55 -3.79 8.03
CA LYS A 254 -20.80 -3.68 7.27
C LYS A 254 -21.92 -3.02 8.05
N SER A 255 -22.14 -3.45 9.31
CA SER A 255 -23.31 -3.05 10.08
C SER A 255 -23.11 -1.69 10.74
N GLY A 256 -23.92 -0.71 10.31
CA GLY A 256 -23.88 0.62 10.91
C GLY A 256 -22.80 1.57 10.34
N HIS A 257 -22.04 1.17 9.32
CA HIS A 257 -20.93 1.94 8.78
C HIS A 257 -21.24 2.61 7.42
N GLY A 258 -22.51 2.80 7.13
CA GLY A 258 -22.98 3.55 5.94
C GLY A 258 -23.11 2.73 4.68
N PRO A 259 -23.59 3.37 3.59
CA PRO A 259 -23.97 2.67 2.36
C PRO A 259 -22.80 2.05 1.61
N LEU A 260 -21.61 2.65 1.64
CA LEU A 260 -20.43 2.07 0.99
C LEU A 260 -20.00 0.78 1.69
N ALA A 261 -19.87 0.80 3.00
CA ALA A 261 -19.48 -0.35 3.81
C ALA A 261 -20.51 -1.50 3.72
N ALA A 262 -21.80 -1.17 3.78
CA ALA A 262 -22.89 -2.13 3.62
C ALA A 262 -22.89 -2.83 2.25
N ALA A 263 -22.30 -2.21 1.23
CA ALA A 263 -22.20 -2.78 -0.12
C ALA A 263 -21.13 -3.86 -0.26
N TYR A 264 -20.28 -4.10 0.75
CA TYR A 264 -19.26 -5.14 0.72
C TYR A 264 -19.91 -6.54 0.54
N PRO A 265 -19.63 -7.27 -0.55
CA PRO A 265 -20.34 -8.50 -0.89
C PRO A 265 -20.15 -9.62 0.13
N GLN A 266 -18.93 -9.81 0.61
CA GLN A 266 -18.53 -10.85 1.54
C GLN A 266 -18.95 -12.27 1.07
N ALA A 267 -18.43 -12.66 -0.07
CA ALA A 267 -18.64 -13.99 -0.65
C ALA A 267 -17.38 -14.50 -1.34
N TYR A 268 -17.19 -15.79 -1.40
CA TYR A 268 -16.02 -16.46 -2.00
C TYR A 268 -14.68 -15.92 -1.45
N THR A 269 -13.73 -15.64 -2.35
CA THR A 269 -12.46 -14.99 -2.06
C THR A 269 -12.72 -13.49 -1.95
N SER A 270 -13.09 -13.03 -0.76
CA SER A 270 -13.73 -11.72 -0.62
C SER A 270 -12.88 -10.52 -0.98
N GLU A 271 -11.57 -10.56 -1.01
CA GLU A 271 -10.72 -9.41 -1.31
C GLU A 271 -9.41 -9.83 -1.97
N GLY A 272 -9.50 -10.64 -3.02
CA GLY A 272 -8.32 -11.12 -3.75
C GLY A 272 -7.39 -10.00 -4.20
N ASP A 273 -7.92 -8.84 -4.53
CA ASP A 273 -7.18 -7.75 -5.19
C ASP A 273 -6.63 -6.71 -4.24
N SER A 274 -7.13 -6.64 -3.01
CA SER A 274 -6.72 -5.64 -2.02
C SER A 274 -5.22 -5.60 -1.74
N PRO A 275 -4.46 -6.71 -1.71
CA PRO A 275 -3.01 -6.68 -1.54
C PRO A 275 -2.27 -5.82 -2.56
N SER A 276 -2.84 -5.58 -3.74
CA SER A 276 -2.20 -4.81 -4.80
C SER A 276 -2.06 -3.31 -4.48
N PHE A 277 -3.01 -2.72 -3.76
CA PHE A 277 -2.96 -1.31 -3.38
C PHE A 277 -2.51 -1.05 -1.93
N MET A 278 -2.53 -2.08 -1.08
CA MET A 278 -2.09 -1.97 0.31
C MET A 278 -0.65 -1.46 0.49
N PRO A 279 0.34 -1.82 -0.34
CA PRO A 279 1.71 -1.32 -0.22
C PRO A 279 1.81 0.19 -0.44
N LEU A 280 0.81 0.79 -1.07
CA LEU A 280 0.78 2.19 -1.44
C LEU A 280 0.17 3.10 -0.36
N ILE A 281 -0.40 2.51 0.69
CA ILE A 281 -0.95 3.24 1.83
C ILE A 281 0.20 3.83 2.65
N ASP A 282 0.10 5.13 2.96
CA ASP A 282 1.10 5.83 3.76
C ASP A 282 0.93 5.50 5.26
N ASN A 283 1.48 4.41 5.65
CA ASN A 283 1.55 3.96 7.03
C ASN A 283 2.96 4.03 7.63
N GLY A 284 3.95 4.53 6.86
CA GLY A 284 5.36 4.67 7.27
C GLY A 284 6.24 3.45 6.95
N LEU A 285 5.70 2.41 6.32
CA LEU A 285 6.46 1.21 5.87
C LEU A 285 7.06 1.38 4.47
N GLY A 286 6.35 2.08 3.56
CA GLY A 286 6.81 2.30 2.20
C GLY A 286 7.96 3.29 2.13
N GLN A 287 8.94 3.02 1.26
CA GLN A 287 9.94 3.98 0.83
C GLN A 287 10.04 3.92 -0.69
N ASP A 288 9.87 5.07 -1.35
CA ASP A 288 9.94 5.23 -2.80
C ASP A 288 9.09 4.21 -3.59
N PHE A 289 8.03 3.69 -2.94
CA PHE A 289 7.14 2.64 -3.49
C PHE A 289 7.90 1.38 -3.95
N ASP A 290 8.94 0.99 -3.23
CA ASP A 290 9.63 -0.29 -3.45
C ASP A 290 8.90 -1.42 -2.73
N TYR A 291 8.20 -2.24 -3.47
CA TYR A 291 7.43 -3.36 -2.92
C TYR A 291 8.29 -4.40 -2.21
N THR A 292 9.58 -4.55 -2.61
CA THR A 292 10.48 -5.56 -2.03
C THR A 292 10.85 -5.27 -0.58
N LEU A 293 10.59 -4.04 -0.10
CA LEU A 293 10.79 -3.68 1.30
C LEU A 293 9.79 -4.36 2.24
N GLY A 294 8.69 -4.88 1.71
CA GLY A 294 7.65 -5.50 2.49
C GLY A 294 6.77 -4.53 3.27
N GLY A 295 5.58 -4.94 3.59
CA GLY A 295 4.57 -4.13 4.27
C GLY A 295 3.18 -4.70 4.13
N TRP A 296 2.16 -3.85 4.13
CA TRP A 296 0.77 -4.26 4.12
C TRP A 296 0.33 -5.03 2.87
N GLY A 297 1.09 -5.03 1.80
CA GLY A 297 0.85 -5.85 0.61
C GLY A 297 1.73 -7.10 0.50
N GLY A 298 2.34 -7.53 1.60
CA GLY A 298 3.30 -8.62 1.59
C GLY A 298 4.72 -8.15 1.24
N ARG A 299 5.60 -9.08 0.90
CA ARG A 299 7.00 -8.81 0.53
C ARG A 299 7.39 -9.61 -0.71
N PRO A 300 7.24 -9.03 -1.91
CA PRO A 300 7.76 -9.65 -3.12
C PRO A 300 9.30 -9.63 -3.16
N VAL A 301 9.84 -10.54 -3.94
CA VAL A 301 11.27 -10.64 -4.24
C VAL A 301 11.50 -10.66 -5.75
N TYR A 302 12.65 -10.18 -6.20
CA TYR A 302 13.03 -10.29 -7.61
C TYR A 302 13.30 -11.76 -7.97
N LYS A 303 12.64 -12.24 -9.02
CA LYS A 303 12.86 -13.57 -9.61
C LYS A 303 13.94 -13.49 -10.68
N ILE A 304 13.72 -12.64 -11.67
CA ILE A 304 14.67 -12.38 -12.76
C ILE A 304 14.48 -10.95 -13.29
N GLY A 305 15.58 -10.24 -13.48
CA GLY A 305 15.53 -8.87 -14.02
C GLY A 305 14.60 -7.96 -13.22
N ASN A 306 13.57 -7.41 -13.87
CA ASN A 306 12.55 -6.56 -13.26
C ASN A 306 11.26 -7.31 -12.87
N HIS A 307 11.26 -8.63 -12.99
CA HIS A 307 10.15 -9.49 -12.61
C HIS A 307 10.23 -9.87 -11.14
N MET A 308 9.16 -9.63 -10.41
CA MET A 308 9.01 -9.97 -8.98
C MET A 308 7.92 -11.03 -8.80
N GLN A 309 8.05 -11.80 -7.74
CA GLN A 309 7.08 -12.81 -7.28
C GLN A 309 6.93 -12.74 -5.76
N ASP A 310 5.96 -13.46 -5.18
CA ASP A 310 5.82 -13.57 -3.74
C ASP A 310 7.11 -14.10 -3.10
N GLY A 311 7.55 -13.44 -2.04
CA GLY A 311 8.67 -13.86 -1.21
C GLY A 311 8.19 -14.60 0.05
N ASP A 312 9.13 -15.03 0.88
CA ASP A 312 8.86 -15.67 2.16
C ASP A 312 9.41 -14.84 3.32
N ASP A 313 8.62 -14.70 4.39
CA ASP A 313 9.12 -14.30 5.70
C ASP A 313 9.16 -15.51 6.64
N MET A 314 9.93 -15.41 7.72
CA MET A 314 10.15 -16.55 8.62
C MET A 314 9.18 -16.52 9.80
N ILE A 315 8.49 -17.63 10.03
CA ILE A 315 7.71 -17.85 11.25
C ILE A 315 8.14 -19.20 11.86
N ASP A 316 8.48 -19.19 13.14
CA ASP A 316 8.96 -20.37 13.87
C ASP A 316 10.15 -21.09 13.19
N GLY A 317 11.00 -20.30 12.53
CA GLY A 317 12.16 -20.79 11.79
C GLY A 317 11.86 -21.43 10.43
N MET A 318 10.61 -21.35 9.95
CA MET A 318 10.18 -21.88 8.65
C MET A 318 9.77 -20.74 7.71
N PRO A 319 10.13 -20.83 6.41
CA PRO A 319 9.68 -19.85 5.41
C PRO A 319 8.18 -19.97 5.17
N ASN A 320 7.52 -18.82 5.02
CA ASN A 320 6.10 -18.76 4.79
C ASN A 320 5.75 -17.48 3.98
N SER A 321 5.28 -17.68 2.75
CA SER A 321 4.93 -16.57 1.86
C SER A 321 3.76 -15.74 2.41
N HIS A 322 2.85 -16.39 3.07
CA HIS A 322 1.69 -15.74 3.64
C HIS A 322 2.03 -14.87 4.87
N TYR A 323 3.07 -15.26 5.62
CA TYR A 323 3.51 -14.45 6.76
C TYR A 323 4.01 -13.08 6.34
N THR A 324 4.48 -12.92 5.11
CA THR A 324 4.85 -11.61 4.55
C THR A 324 3.70 -10.60 4.64
N PHE A 325 2.46 -11.09 4.61
CA PHE A 325 1.23 -10.30 4.64
C PHE A 325 0.50 -10.39 5.99
N TYR A 326 0.17 -11.61 6.49
CA TYR A 326 -0.72 -11.70 7.64
C TYR A 326 -0.11 -11.19 8.95
N ARG A 327 1.22 -11.04 9.04
CA ARG A 327 1.86 -10.39 10.19
C ARG A 327 1.38 -8.94 10.41
N TRP A 328 0.89 -8.30 9.35
CA TRP A 328 0.35 -6.94 9.39
C TRP A 328 -1.18 -6.89 9.55
N LEU A 329 -1.84 -8.02 9.35
CA LEU A 329 -3.29 -8.07 9.20
C LEU A 329 -4.09 -7.49 10.37
N PRO A 330 -3.68 -7.65 11.64
CA PRO A 330 -4.37 -6.98 12.76
C PRO A 330 -4.40 -5.45 12.62
N ALA A 331 -3.31 -4.84 12.20
CA ALA A 331 -3.24 -3.41 11.96
C ALA A 331 -4.05 -2.99 10.73
N ILE A 332 -3.99 -3.77 9.65
CA ILE A 332 -4.77 -3.56 8.42
C ILE A 332 -6.28 -3.56 8.73
N GLN A 333 -6.75 -4.55 9.47
CA GLN A 333 -8.17 -4.69 9.79
C GLN A 333 -8.67 -3.59 10.72
N ASN A 334 -7.88 -3.22 11.72
CA ASN A 334 -8.22 -2.11 12.61
C ASN A 334 -8.26 -0.76 11.85
N ASP A 335 -7.32 -0.52 10.96
CA ASP A 335 -7.31 0.68 10.12
C ASP A 335 -8.55 0.75 9.22
N TRP A 336 -8.93 -0.38 8.62
CA TRP A 336 -10.15 -0.46 7.82
C TRP A 336 -11.41 -0.21 8.66
N SER A 337 -11.50 -0.80 9.85
CA SER A 337 -12.61 -0.55 10.78
C SER A 337 -12.73 0.94 11.12
N ALA A 338 -11.61 1.63 11.40
CA ALA A 338 -11.64 3.07 11.63
C ALA A 338 -12.15 3.85 10.40
N ARG A 339 -11.76 3.47 9.19
CA ARG A 339 -12.24 4.12 7.96
C ARG A 339 -13.72 3.81 7.68
N ALA A 340 -14.22 2.65 8.11
CA ALA A 340 -15.64 2.35 8.10
C ALA A 340 -16.38 3.26 9.09
N ASP A 341 -15.85 3.50 10.29
CA ASP A 341 -16.38 4.48 11.24
C ASP A 341 -16.42 5.90 10.62
N TRP A 342 -15.39 6.30 9.85
CA TRP A 342 -15.34 7.61 9.18
C TRP A 342 -16.48 7.80 8.17
N CYS A 343 -17.00 6.73 7.57
CA CYS A 343 -18.12 6.82 6.65
C CYS A 343 -19.40 7.38 7.32
N VAL A 344 -19.52 7.26 8.63
CA VAL A 344 -20.72 7.65 9.41
C VAL A 344 -20.44 8.70 10.48
N ALA A 345 -19.21 8.89 10.89
CA ALA A 345 -18.84 9.88 11.90
C ALA A 345 -18.87 11.30 11.32
N ASP A 346 -19.87 12.09 11.74
CA ASP A 346 -20.16 13.43 11.24
C ASP A 346 -19.25 14.53 11.79
N VAL A 347 -18.42 14.20 12.80
CA VAL A 347 -17.41 15.08 13.40
C VAL A 347 -16.14 14.28 13.70
N TYR A 348 -14.98 14.94 13.59
CA TYR A 348 -13.66 14.35 13.76
C TYR A 348 -13.53 13.53 15.06
N SER A 349 -13.97 14.06 16.19
CA SER A 349 -13.80 13.44 17.50
C SER A 349 -14.66 12.20 17.77
N LYS A 350 -15.49 11.77 16.81
CA LYS A 350 -16.33 10.56 16.95
C LYS A 350 -15.68 9.30 16.39
N ALA A 351 -14.51 9.40 15.78
CA ALA A 351 -13.76 8.26 15.28
C ALA A 351 -12.28 8.38 15.64
N ASN A 352 -11.56 7.26 15.63
CA ASN A 352 -10.14 7.23 15.90
C ASN A 352 -9.32 7.51 14.63
N HIS A 353 -8.11 8.06 14.80
CA HIS A 353 -7.19 8.40 13.72
C HIS A 353 -5.80 7.85 14.00
N GLN A 354 -5.07 7.53 12.92
CA GLN A 354 -3.75 6.91 13.00
C GLN A 354 -2.77 7.81 13.76
N PRO A 355 -1.98 7.24 14.69
CA PRO A 355 -0.87 7.95 15.28
C PRO A 355 0.18 8.30 14.22
N VAL A 356 1.01 9.29 14.51
CA VAL A 356 2.15 9.66 13.68
C VAL A 356 3.40 9.03 14.27
N ALA A 357 3.91 7.97 13.64
CA ALA A 357 5.18 7.38 14.01
C ALA A 357 6.33 8.27 13.50
N ALA A 358 7.20 8.71 14.40
CA ALA A 358 8.32 9.56 14.04
C ALA A 358 9.55 9.26 14.90
N VAL A 359 10.72 9.23 14.26
CA VAL A 359 12.01 9.03 14.92
C VAL A 359 12.87 10.30 14.85
N LYS A 360 13.74 10.48 15.83
CA LYS A 360 14.80 11.48 15.73
C LYS A 360 15.91 10.98 14.82
N GLY A 361 16.31 11.81 13.87
CA GLY A 361 17.41 11.52 12.95
C GLY A 361 16.93 11.19 11.54
N LYS A 362 17.85 10.66 10.74
CA LYS A 362 17.59 10.32 9.35
C LYS A 362 17.01 8.91 9.24
N LEU A 363 16.09 8.73 8.31
CA LEU A 363 15.50 7.40 8.02
C LEU A 363 16.47 6.49 7.25
N ILE A 364 17.39 7.07 6.51
CA ILE A 364 18.48 6.34 5.83
C ILE A 364 19.79 6.95 6.32
N SER A 365 20.66 6.11 6.85
CA SER A 365 21.95 6.56 7.39
C SER A 365 23.06 5.53 7.22
N ASN A 366 24.31 6.01 7.20
CA ASN A 366 25.48 5.16 7.22
C ASN A 366 25.94 4.96 8.67
N VAL A 367 26.25 3.73 9.04
CA VAL A 367 26.74 3.34 10.38
C VAL A 367 27.99 2.49 10.23
N ARG A 368 28.83 2.42 11.29
CA ARG A 368 30.06 1.64 11.28
C ARG A 368 29.88 0.30 12.00
N SER A 369 30.55 -0.71 11.50
CA SER A 369 30.62 -2.03 12.18
C SER A 369 31.06 -1.84 13.66
N GLY A 370 30.29 -2.42 14.59
CA GLY A 370 30.51 -2.34 16.04
C GLY A 370 30.00 -1.06 16.69
N GLU A 371 29.48 -0.09 15.93
CA GLU A 371 28.87 1.13 16.46
C GLU A 371 27.60 0.81 17.25
N LYS A 372 27.37 1.57 18.33
CA LYS A 372 26.08 1.54 19.04
C LYS A 372 25.14 2.57 18.44
N VAL A 373 24.07 2.10 17.81
CA VAL A 373 22.98 2.94 17.30
C VAL A 373 21.97 3.20 18.42
N LEU A 374 21.55 4.47 18.54
CA LEU A 374 20.47 4.90 19.44
C LEU A 374 19.23 5.26 18.60
N LEU A 375 18.08 4.74 18.99
CA LEU A 375 16.78 4.97 18.38
C LEU A 375 15.91 5.76 19.35
N ASP A 376 15.20 6.80 18.87
CA ASP A 376 14.37 7.66 19.71
C ASP A 376 13.07 8.02 18.98
N ALA A 377 11.94 7.47 19.44
CA ALA A 377 10.59 7.69 18.92
C ALA A 377 9.84 8.81 19.65
N SER A 378 10.51 9.65 20.42
CA SER A 378 9.85 10.67 21.26
C SER A 378 9.17 11.80 20.46
N LEU A 379 9.34 11.83 19.13
CA LEU A 379 8.64 12.75 18.22
C LEU A 379 7.29 12.21 17.76
N SER A 380 6.97 10.94 18.05
CA SER A 380 5.68 10.37 17.71
C SER A 380 4.54 11.05 18.47
N THR A 381 3.44 11.30 17.78
CA THR A 381 2.25 11.99 18.30
C THR A 381 0.99 11.25 17.94
N ASP A 382 -0.10 11.61 18.58
CA ASP A 382 -1.43 11.10 18.28
C ASP A 382 -2.39 12.28 18.08
N PRO A 383 -3.18 12.33 16.98
CA PRO A 383 -4.06 13.46 16.68
C PRO A 383 -5.26 13.53 17.64
N ASP A 384 -5.65 12.40 18.25
CA ASP A 384 -6.75 12.29 19.20
C ASP A 384 -6.26 12.38 20.65
N ASN A 385 -4.95 12.58 20.86
CA ASN A 385 -4.27 12.57 22.16
C ASN A 385 -4.36 11.21 22.88
N ASN A 386 -4.46 10.12 22.16
CA ASN A 386 -4.43 8.78 22.71
C ASN A 386 -3.04 8.44 23.24
N LYS A 387 -2.99 7.53 24.22
CA LYS A 387 -1.73 7.03 24.78
C LYS A 387 -1.06 6.09 23.79
N LEU A 388 0.22 6.34 23.49
CA LEU A 388 1.02 5.58 22.56
C LEU A 388 1.83 4.47 23.24
N SER A 389 1.94 3.33 22.57
CA SER A 389 2.87 2.24 22.83
C SER A 389 3.87 2.12 21.67
N TYR A 390 5.05 1.58 21.94
CA TYR A 390 6.17 1.55 20.99
C TYR A 390 6.78 0.17 20.93
N ASN A 391 6.97 -0.33 19.70
CA ASN A 391 7.69 -1.57 19.46
C ASN A 391 8.77 -1.35 18.41
N TRP A 392 9.96 -1.96 18.61
CA TRP A 392 11.09 -1.90 17.69
C TRP A 392 11.51 -3.30 17.35
N TRP A 393 11.67 -3.58 16.07
CA TRP A 393 12.11 -4.89 15.61
C TRP A 393 12.91 -4.80 14.31
N HIS A 394 13.68 -5.83 14.05
CA HIS A 394 14.52 -5.98 12.88
C HIS A 394 13.76 -6.74 11.79
N TYR A 395 13.52 -6.10 10.64
CA TYR A 395 12.92 -6.76 9.48
C TYR A 395 14.02 -7.41 8.64
N TYR A 396 14.62 -8.46 9.19
CA TYR A 396 15.80 -9.10 8.62
C TYR A 396 15.52 -9.82 7.29
N GLU A 397 14.26 -10.21 7.02
CA GLU A 397 13.88 -10.80 5.74
C GLU A 397 13.86 -9.77 4.60
N ALA A 398 13.71 -8.50 4.92
CA ALA A 398 13.67 -7.42 3.96
C ALA A 398 15.02 -6.74 3.72
N ASP A 399 16.08 -7.18 4.42
CA ASP A 399 17.42 -6.66 4.24
C ASP A 399 18.40 -7.73 3.70
N ASN A 400 19.69 -7.46 3.70
CA ASN A 400 20.71 -8.40 3.19
C ASN A 400 21.80 -8.73 4.21
N ALA A 401 21.60 -8.35 5.48
CA ALA A 401 22.47 -8.77 6.57
C ALA A 401 22.18 -10.20 6.98
N THR A 402 23.18 -10.88 7.56
CA THR A 402 23.04 -12.27 8.03
C THR A 402 22.80 -12.35 9.53
N THR A 403 23.13 -11.28 10.26
CA THR A 403 22.97 -11.20 11.70
C THR A 403 21.63 -10.59 12.09
N ILE A 404 20.81 -11.35 12.81
CA ILE A 404 19.57 -10.83 13.39
C ILE A 404 19.91 -9.92 14.58
N LEU A 405 19.41 -8.68 14.57
CA LEU A 405 19.71 -7.70 15.60
C LEU A 405 19.01 -8.00 16.93
N VAL A 406 19.75 -7.83 18.02
CA VAL A 406 19.18 -7.76 19.36
C VAL A 406 18.93 -6.30 19.71
N ILE A 407 17.68 -5.86 19.63
CA ILE A 407 17.25 -4.50 19.91
C ILE A 407 16.86 -4.39 21.39
N LYS A 408 17.61 -3.57 22.16
CA LYS A 408 17.37 -3.31 23.59
C LYS A 408 16.49 -2.08 23.73
N LYS A 409 15.31 -2.23 24.33
CA LYS A 409 14.32 -1.17 24.56
C LYS A 409 14.43 -0.63 25.99
N ASP A 410 14.13 0.64 26.20
CA ASP A 410 13.91 1.21 27.54
C ASP A 410 12.56 0.74 28.12
N LYS A 411 12.25 1.12 29.36
CA LYS A 411 11.01 0.73 30.05
C LYS A 411 9.75 1.24 29.37
N THR A 412 9.84 2.31 28.59
CA THR A 412 8.70 2.93 27.90
C THR A 412 8.56 2.45 26.45
N GLY A 413 9.57 1.79 25.91
CA GLY A 413 9.69 1.46 24.50
C GLY A 413 10.01 2.66 23.59
N LYS A 414 9.98 3.90 24.10
CA LYS A 414 10.27 5.11 23.30
C LYS A 414 11.68 5.17 22.78
N LYS A 415 12.64 4.61 23.52
CA LYS A 415 14.04 4.56 23.13
C LYS A 415 14.51 3.13 23.03
N ALA A 416 15.35 2.90 22.03
CA ALA A 416 15.96 1.60 21.84
C ALA A 416 17.42 1.74 21.38
N SER A 417 18.16 0.66 21.38
CA SER A 417 19.53 0.62 20.85
C SER A 417 19.91 -0.78 20.40
N PHE A 418 20.84 -0.85 19.45
CA PHE A 418 21.47 -2.08 19.03
C PHE A 418 22.96 -1.83 18.71
N ILE A 419 23.72 -2.91 18.57
CA ILE A 419 25.11 -2.87 18.09
C ILE A 419 25.10 -3.29 16.63
N VAL A 420 25.73 -2.50 15.78
CA VAL A 420 25.86 -2.79 14.34
C VAL A 420 26.75 -4.05 14.15
N PRO A 421 26.28 -5.07 13.42
CA PRO A 421 27.08 -6.27 13.15
C PRO A 421 28.29 -5.93 12.27
N ASN A 422 29.30 -6.82 12.30
CA ASN A 422 30.49 -6.65 11.47
C ASN A 422 30.26 -7.19 10.05
N GLU A 423 29.41 -6.51 9.30
CA GLU A 423 28.99 -6.87 7.94
C GLU A 423 29.05 -5.67 6.99
N PRO A 424 30.25 -5.10 6.71
CA PRO A 424 30.36 -3.92 5.86
C PRO A 424 29.84 -4.21 4.45
N GLY A 425 29.15 -3.19 3.87
CA GLY A 425 28.50 -3.29 2.56
C GLY A 425 27.09 -3.89 2.62
N LYS A 426 26.63 -4.30 3.81
CA LYS A 426 25.25 -4.77 4.03
C LYS A 426 24.35 -3.66 4.52
N GLN A 427 23.05 -3.90 4.45
CA GLN A 427 22.00 -3.01 4.90
C GLN A 427 21.19 -3.67 6.00
N LEU A 428 20.72 -2.90 6.97
CA LEU A 428 19.81 -3.33 8.03
C LEU A 428 18.50 -2.54 7.92
N GLN A 429 17.39 -3.19 8.21
CA GLN A 429 16.09 -2.55 8.27
C GLN A 429 15.46 -2.70 9.66
N VAL A 430 15.24 -1.59 10.33
CA VAL A 430 14.56 -1.54 11.63
C VAL A 430 13.21 -0.88 11.46
N ILE A 431 12.18 -1.51 12.00
CA ILE A 431 10.82 -0.97 12.02
C ILE A 431 10.50 -0.47 13.43
N LEU A 432 10.00 0.76 13.50
CA LEU A 432 9.25 1.26 14.64
C LEU A 432 7.76 1.05 14.38
N GLU A 433 7.06 0.46 15.32
CA GLU A 433 5.59 0.44 15.40
C GLU A 433 5.14 1.37 16.51
N VAL A 434 4.21 2.24 16.21
CA VAL A 434 3.55 3.14 17.18
C VAL A 434 2.07 2.83 17.15
N THR A 435 1.55 2.32 18.26
CA THR A 435 0.15 1.93 18.38
C THR A 435 -0.52 2.77 19.46
N ASP A 436 -1.66 3.33 19.15
CA ASP A 436 -2.51 4.07 20.08
C ASP A 436 -3.34 3.13 20.99
N ASN A 437 -4.11 3.71 21.90
CA ASN A 437 -5.08 2.99 22.71
C ASN A 437 -6.53 3.42 22.41
N GLY A 438 -6.78 3.99 21.24
CA GLY A 438 -8.09 4.32 20.72
C GLY A 438 -8.93 3.09 20.38
N THR A 439 -10.10 3.29 19.80
CA THR A 439 -10.99 2.21 19.36
C THR A 439 -11.45 2.51 17.94
N PRO A 440 -11.12 1.62 16.98
CA PRO A 440 -10.14 0.53 17.08
C PRO A 440 -8.73 1.03 17.38
N LYS A 441 -7.82 0.18 17.89
CA LYS A 441 -6.41 0.53 18.07
C LYS A 441 -5.74 0.66 16.72
N LEU A 442 -5.10 1.80 16.47
CA LEU A 442 -4.44 2.08 15.19
C LEU A 442 -2.91 2.06 15.33
N THR A 443 -2.26 1.56 14.29
CA THR A 443 -0.80 1.42 14.23
C THR A 443 -0.25 2.14 13.01
N SER A 444 0.73 2.99 13.25
CA SER A 444 1.59 3.56 12.21
C SER A 444 3.03 3.13 12.42
N TYR A 445 3.82 3.22 11.37
CA TYR A 445 5.17 2.70 11.35
C TYR A 445 6.18 3.77 10.98
N GLN A 446 7.46 3.45 11.23
CA GLN A 446 8.56 4.15 10.61
C GLN A 446 9.64 3.13 10.28
N ARG A 447 9.98 3.01 8.99
CA ARG A 447 11.12 2.22 8.53
C ARG A 447 12.38 3.04 8.62
N ILE A 448 13.45 2.44 9.18
CA ILE A 448 14.78 3.04 9.25
C ILE A 448 15.76 2.07 8.59
N ILE A 449 16.57 2.59 7.69
CA ILE A 449 17.55 1.84 6.91
C ILE A 449 18.97 2.29 7.31
N PHE A 450 19.82 1.33 7.63
CA PHE A 450 21.21 1.56 7.99
C PHE A 450 22.13 0.84 7.00
N ASN A 451 22.98 1.60 6.30
CA ASN A 451 24.03 1.06 5.44
C ASN A 451 25.29 0.86 6.27
N ILE A 452 25.82 -0.35 6.34
CA ILE A 452 26.97 -0.69 7.18
C ILE A 452 28.26 -0.38 6.42
N ASN A 453 29.07 0.49 6.98
CA ASN A 453 30.43 0.77 6.52
C ASN A 453 31.46 -0.04 7.35
N ALA A 454 32.66 -0.24 6.79
CA ALA A 454 33.80 -0.74 7.57
C ALA A 454 34.10 0.20 8.76
N LYS A 455 34.87 -0.32 9.75
CA LYS A 455 35.33 0.43 10.90
C LYS A 455 36.16 1.64 10.53
#